data_42b9d7ddb97c7e1373d202acbf10b36c
#
_entry.id   42b9d7ddb97c7e1373d202acbf10b36c
#
_cell.length_a   1.000
_cell.length_b   1.000
_cell.length_c   1.000
_cell.angle_alpha   90.00
_cell.angle_beta   90.00
_cell.angle_gamma   90.00
#
_symmetry.space_group_name_H-M   'P 1'
#
loop_
_entity.id
_entity.type
_entity.pdbx_description
1 polymer ?
#
loop_
_entity_poly.entity_id
_entity_poly.type
_entity_poly.pdbx_seq_one_letter_code
_entity_poly.pdbx_strand_id
1 'polypeptide(L)'
;VETAVNLSNGLLIVEYENETLPKKFRKLESVTFSSKFSCPESGFTIEEIEPRLFSFNSPFGACEECEGIGHNLNVDPNLVITDIKKSLQEGAIEPWAKSSSMYYAQTLSSLAKHYNFSLTEQWRKIPKKIQDILLYGSDEEEIKFTYDDGYEKYSTKKTFEGVINNLERRYLETDSEWKREEISQYQSESNCEKCKGMRLKDEAL
;
A
#
# COMPACT_ATOMS: atom_id res chain seq x y z
N VAL A 1 24.18 -33.69 -19.75
CA VAL A 1 23.42 -32.49 -20.06
C VAL A 1 21.94 -32.88 -20.17
N GLU A 2 21.52 -33.74 -21.12
CA GLU A 2 20.11 -34.10 -21.32
C GLU A 2 19.42 -34.64 -20.07
N THR A 3 20.12 -35.53 -19.32
CA THR A 3 19.58 -36.08 -18.06
C THR A 3 19.35 -34.99 -17.01
N ALA A 4 20.28 -34.04 -16.88
CA ALA A 4 20.16 -32.93 -15.93
C ALA A 4 19.00 -31.98 -16.34
N VAL A 5 18.90 -31.63 -17.60
CA VAL A 5 17.84 -30.78 -18.14
C VAL A 5 16.46 -31.44 -17.94
N ASN A 6 16.34 -32.73 -18.14
CA ASN A 6 15.07 -33.45 -17.93
C ASN A 6 14.70 -33.57 -16.46
N LEU A 7 15.67 -33.78 -15.55
CA LEU A 7 15.42 -33.85 -14.11
C LEU A 7 15.07 -32.51 -13.48
N SER A 8 15.62 -31.42 -14.01
CA SER A 8 15.43 -30.06 -13.49
C SER A 8 14.32 -29.29 -14.20
N ASN A 9 13.49 -29.96 -14.98
CA ASN A 9 12.40 -29.34 -15.74
C ASN A 9 12.87 -28.20 -16.68
N GLY A 10 14.07 -28.41 -17.23
CA GLY A 10 14.59 -27.52 -18.28
C GLY A 10 15.66 -26.53 -17.85
N LEU A 11 16.09 -26.51 -16.58
CA LEU A 11 17.10 -25.59 -16.06
C LEU A 11 18.42 -26.34 -15.83
N LEU A 12 19.55 -25.79 -16.29
CA LEU A 12 20.89 -26.35 -16.12
C LEU A 12 21.85 -25.23 -15.73
N ILE A 13 22.54 -25.42 -14.61
CA ILE A 13 23.65 -24.56 -14.21
C ILE A 13 24.95 -25.31 -14.48
N VAL A 14 25.84 -24.72 -15.26
CA VAL A 14 27.16 -25.23 -15.54
C VAL A 14 28.20 -24.37 -14.81
N GLU A 15 28.91 -24.97 -13.88
CA GLU A 15 30.06 -24.36 -13.22
C GLU A 15 31.32 -24.79 -13.87
N TYR A 16 32.21 -23.86 -14.21
CA TYR A 16 33.51 -24.15 -14.85
C TYR A 16 34.61 -23.22 -14.31
N GLU A 17 35.82 -23.70 -14.36
CA GLU A 17 37.01 -22.89 -14.10
C GLU A 17 37.53 -22.31 -15.43
N ASN A 18 37.77 -21.02 -15.43
CA ASN A 18 38.36 -20.37 -16.60
C ASN A 18 39.84 -20.74 -16.73
N GLU A 19 40.15 -21.71 -17.59
CA GLU A 19 41.50 -22.25 -17.79
C GLU A 19 42.46 -21.24 -18.42
N THR A 20 41.98 -20.14 -18.99
CA THR A 20 42.83 -19.09 -19.57
C THR A 20 43.56 -18.26 -18.51
N LEU A 21 43.09 -18.31 -17.26
CA LEU A 21 43.69 -17.60 -16.14
C LEU A 21 44.73 -18.47 -15.41
N PRO A 22 45.82 -17.87 -14.85
CA PRO A 22 46.72 -18.56 -13.97
C PRO A 22 46.01 -19.18 -12.78
N LYS A 23 46.38 -20.38 -12.34
CA LYS A 23 45.72 -21.16 -11.28
C LYS A 23 45.33 -20.35 -10.02
N LYS A 24 46.16 -19.35 -9.64
CA LYS A 24 45.96 -18.50 -8.47
C LYS A 24 44.74 -17.54 -8.59
N PHE A 25 44.31 -17.28 -9.80
CA PHE A 25 43.22 -16.33 -10.10
C PHE A 25 41.99 -17.01 -10.69
N ARG A 26 41.98 -18.33 -10.81
CA ARG A 26 40.82 -19.09 -11.28
C ARG A 26 39.71 -19.02 -10.22
N LYS A 27 38.55 -18.55 -10.64
CA LYS A 27 37.33 -18.63 -9.86
C LYS A 27 36.33 -19.50 -10.60
N LEU A 28 35.47 -20.20 -9.86
CA LEU A 28 34.32 -20.87 -10.44
C LEU A 28 33.40 -19.82 -11.03
N GLU A 29 33.16 -19.91 -12.32
CA GLU A 29 32.17 -19.13 -13.06
C GLU A 29 30.99 -20.05 -13.33
N SER A 30 29.78 -19.53 -13.23
CA SER A 30 28.56 -20.28 -13.50
C SER A 30 27.79 -19.67 -14.67
N VAL A 31 27.30 -20.54 -15.53
CA VAL A 31 26.41 -20.16 -16.64
C VAL A 31 25.12 -20.96 -16.51
N THR A 32 23.99 -20.26 -16.53
CA THR A 32 22.68 -20.87 -16.48
C THR A 32 22.14 -21.06 -17.90
N PHE A 33 21.78 -22.28 -18.22
CA PHE A 33 21.09 -22.64 -19.47
C PHE A 33 19.66 -23.04 -19.14
N SER A 34 18.72 -22.64 -20.00
CA SER A 34 17.35 -23.08 -19.89
C SER A 34 16.84 -23.56 -21.25
N SER A 35 16.11 -24.67 -21.25
CA SER A 35 15.36 -25.10 -22.41
C SER A 35 14.02 -24.35 -22.54
N LYS A 36 13.68 -23.54 -21.53
CA LYS A 36 12.54 -22.62 -21.51
C LYS A 36 13.04 -21.19 -21.69
N PHE A 37 12.13 -20.24 -21.88
CA PHE A 37 12.46 -18.82 -22.06
C PHE A 37 13.03 -18.23 -20.76
N SER A 38 14.34 -18.29 -20.62
CA SER A 38 15.05 -17.81 -19.44
C SER A 38 16.20 -16.90 -19.84
N CYS A 39 16.31 -15.75 -19.22
CA CYS A 39 17.44 -14.86 -19.39
C CYS A 39 18.57 -15.26 -18.45
N PRO A 40 19.74 -15.66 -18.98
CA PRO A 40 20.86 -16.10 -18.14
C PRO A 40 21.49 -14.97 -17.29
N GLU A 41 21.31 -13.71 -17.67
CA GLU A 41 21.87 -12.57 -16.96
C GLU A 41 20.98 -12.11 -15.78
N SER A 42 19.66 -12.05 -15.99
CA SER A 42 18.72 -11.57 -14.97
C SER A 42 18.09 -12.68 -14.12
N GLY A 43 18.23 -13.95 -14.55
CA GLY A 43 17.53 -15.08 -13.93
C GLY A 43 16.02 -15.12 -14.22
N PHE A 44 15.52 -14.17 -15.00
CA PHE A 44 14.12 -14.10 -15.38
C PHE A 44 13.74 -15.30 -16.25
N THR A 45 12.68 -15.99 -15.87
CA THR A 45 12.23 -17.21 -16.54
C THR A 45 10.73 -17.15 -16.77
N ILE A 46 10.32 -17.31 -18.02
CA ILE A 46 8.91 -17.50 -18.40
C ILE A 46 8.69 -19.01 -18.52
N GLU A 47 7.78 -19.56 -17.70
CA GLU A 47 7.53 -21.01 -17.69
C GLU A 47 6.98 -21.50 -19.03
N GLU A 48 5.99 -20.81 -19.58
CA GLU A 48 5.36 -21.13 -20.85
C GLU A 48 4.71 -19.89 -21.48
N ILE A 49 4.98 -19.64 -22.77
CA ILE A 49 4.34 -18.54 -23.49
C ILE A 49 3.03 -19.04 -24.08
N GLU A 50 1.95 -18.81 -23.35
CA GLU A 50 0.59 -19.11 -23.78
C GLU A 50 -0.23 -17.83 -23.95
N PRO A 51 -1.30 -17.83 -24.77
CA PRO A 51 -2.18 -16.67 -24.94
C PRO A 51 -2.77 -16.14 -23.61
N ARG A 52 -2.99 -17.01 -22.63
CA ARG A 52 -3.50 -16.64 -21.30
C ARG A 52 -2.53 -15.75 -20.50
N LEU A 53 -1.22 -15.79 -20.80
CA LEU A 53 -0.21 -14.92 -20.18
C LEU A 53 -0.44 -13.44 -20.55
N PHE A 54 -0.94 -13.18 -21.74
CA PHE A 54 -1.20 -11.83 -22.26
C PHE A 54 -2.64 -11.35 -22.00
N SER A 55 -3.37 -12.06 -21.16
CA SER A 55 -4.76 -11.72 -20.82
C SER A 55 -4.85 -11.18 -19.40
N PHE A 56 -5.25 -9.93 -19.26
CA PHE A 56 -5.52 -9.33 -17.94
C PHE A 56 -6.78 -9.89 -17.24
N ASN A 57 -7.61 -10.68 -17.95
CA ASN A 57 -8.75 -11.41 -17.37
C ASN A 57 -8.36 -12.82 -16.90
N SER A 58 -7.10 -13.21 -17.08
CA SER A 58 -6.59 -14.51 -16.65
C SER A 58 -5.67 -14.33 -15.44
N PRO A 59 -5.78 -15.13 -14.39
CA PRO A 59 -4.87 -15.08 -13.24
C PRO A 59 -3.40 -15.31 -13.62
N PHE A 60 -3.15 -15.94 -14.77
CA PHE A 60 -1.80 -16.18 -15.28
C PHE A 60 -1.13 -14.92 -15.83
N GLY A 61 -1.90 -14.01 -16.44
CA GLY A 61 -1.39 -12.78 -17.04
C GLY A 61 -1.74 -11.51 -16.30
N ALA A 62 -2.78 -11.53 -15.47
CA ALA A 62 -3.21 -10.37 -14.70
C ALA A 62 -2.16 -9.93 -13.67
N CYS A 63 -1.98 -8.64 -13.53
CA CYS A 63 -1.19 -8.07 -12.45
C CYS A 63 -1.72 -8.57 -11.10
N GLU A 64 -0.85 -9.11 -10.26
CA GLU A 64 -1.23 -9.71 -8.98
C GLU A 64 -1.76 -8.70 -7.96
N GLU A 65 -1.33 -7.44 -8.05
CA GLU A 65 -1.74 -6.40 -7.11
C GLU A 65 -3.13 -5.85 -7.42
N CYS A 66 -3.43 -5.57 -8.68
CA CYS A 66 -4.72 -5.02 -9.10
C CYS A 66 -5.63 -6.04 -9.78
N GLU A 67 -5.26 -7.32 -9.80
CA GLU A 67 -6.03 -8.40 -10.41
C GLU A 67 -6.46 -8.12 -11.87
N GLY A 68 -5.62 -7.38 -12.61
CA GLY A 68 -5.89 -7.00 -13.99
C GLY A 68 -6.80 -5.79 -14.17
N ILE A 69 -7.17 -5.08 -13.10
CA ILE A 69 -7.98 -3.87 -13.17
C ILE A 69 -7.18 -2.69 -13.70
N GLY A 70 -5.90 -2.56 -13.30
CA GLY A 70 -4.97 -1.53 -13.74
C GLY A 70 -4.93 -0.29 -12.85
N HIS A 71 -5.90 -0.13 -11.96
CA HIS A 71 -5.97 0.97 -11.00
C HIS A 71 -6.42 0.47 -9.64
N ASN A 72 -6.11 1.24 -8.61
CA ASN A 72 -6.53 1.02 -7.24
C ASN A 72 -7.40 2.20 -6.80
N LEU A 73 -8.41 1.93 -5.99
CA LEU A 73 -9.19 2.95 -5.31
C LEU A 73 -8.54 3.21 -3.96
N ASN A 74 -7.97 4.39 -3.78
CA ASN A 74 -7.34 4.82 -2.54
C ASN A 74 -8.05 6.05 -1.99
N VAL A 75 -8.07 6.20 -0.68
CA VAL A 75 -8.60 7.41 -0.06
C VAL A 75 -7.71 8.60 -0.40
N ASP A 76 -8.28 9.62 -1.04
CA ASP A 76 -7.56 10.82 -1.47
C ASP A 76 -7.59 11.89 -0.36
N PRO A 77 -6.41 12.31 0.16
CA PRO A 77 -6.32 13.38 1.15
C PRO A 77 -7.03 14.67 0.74
N ASN A 78 -7.08 15.00 -0.56
CA ASN A 78 -7.75 16.20 -1.06
C ASN A 78 -9.28 16.10 -1.00
N LEU A 79 -9.83 14.89 -1.06
CA LEU A 79 -11.25 14.64 -0.87
C LEU A 79 -11.62 14.58 0.61
N VAL A 80 -10.68 14.20 1.48
CA VAL A 80 -10.84 14.22 2.94
C VAL A 80 -10.76 15.63 3.48
N ILE A 81 -9.86 16.47 2.96
CA ILE A 81 -9.66 17.87 3.34
C ILE A 81 -10.06 18.77 2.16
N THR A 82 -11.33 19.05 2.04
CA THR A 82 -11.87 19.83 0.91
C THR A 82 -11.62 21.33 1.03
N ASP A 83 -11.53 21.85 2.26
CA ASP A 83 -11.29 23.28 2.53
C ASP A 83 -10.17 23.47 3.56
N ILE A 84 -8.99 23.85 3.07
CA ILE A 84 -7.81 24.11 3.91
C ILE A 84 -7.91 25.37 4.78
N LYS A 85 -8.95 26.21 4.59
CA LYS A 85 -9.21 27.39 5.42
C LYS A 85 -10.01 27.06 6.67
N LYS A 86 -10.72 25.93 6.69
CA LYS A 86 -11.41 25.43 7.87
C LYS A 86 -10.44 24.94 8.92
N SER A 87 -10.81 25.08 10.16
CA SER A 87 -10.16 24.44 11.30
C SER A 87 -10.73 23.04 11.53
N LEU A 88 -10.04 22.23 12.34
CA LEU A 88 -10.54 20.91 12.74
C LEU A 88 -11.88 21.00 13.47
N GLN A 89 -12.07 22.05 14.27
CA GLN A 89 -13.35 22.31 14.96
C GLN A 89 -14.46 22.70 13.99
N GLU A 90 -14.15 23.37 12.89
CA GLU A 90 -15.10 23.71 11.81
C GLU A 90 -15.33 22.57 10.81
N GLY A 91 -14.68 21.42 11.04
CA GLY A 91 -14.83 20.22 10.23
C GLY A 91 -13.93 20.17 9.00
N ALA A 92 -12.67 20.56 9.12
CA ALA A 92 -11.68 20.41 8.05
C ALA A 92 -11.54 18.95 7.57
N ILE A 93 -11.67 17.98 8.48
CA ILE A 93 -11.73 16.54 8.14
C ILE A 93 -13.19 16.18 7.86
N GLU A 94 -13.58 16.25 6.61
CA GLU A 94 -14.99 16.15 6.19
C GLU A 94 -15.67 14.84 6.61
N PRO A 95 -15.08 13.64 6.45
CA PRO A 95 -15.73 12.39 6.86
C PRO A 95 -16.00 12.30 8.36
N TRP A 96 -15.20 12.97 9.19
CA TRP A 96 -15.39 12.99 10.64
C TRP A 96 -16.35 14.10 11.08
N ALA A 97 -16.40 15.21 10.34
CA ALA A 97 -17.32 16.31 10.60
C ALA A 97 -18.79 15.91 10.39
N LYS A 98 -19.05 15.04 9.43
CA LYS A 98 -20.40 14.49 9.15
C LYS A 98 -20.85 13.45 10.17
N SER A 99 -19.92 12.93 10.99
CA SER A 99 -20.25 11.93 11.99
C SER A 99 -20.85 12.58 13.24
N SER A 100 -21.98 12.06 13.71
CA SER A 100 -22.58 12.44 15.00
C SER A 100 -21.83 11.88 16.21
N SER A 101 -20.79 11.10 16.03
CA SER A 101 -20.05 10.45 17.09
C SER A 101 -19.12 11.42 17.81
N MET A 102 -19.25 11.52 19.12
CA MET A 102 -18.35 12.26 20.00
C MET A 102 -16.92 11.68 20.00
N TYR A 103 -16.76 10.42 19.56
CA TYR A 103 -15.47 9.74 19.51
C TYR A 103 -14.42 10.50 18.71
N TYR A 104 -14.76 10.99 17.52
CA TYR A 104 -13.80 11.70 16.66
C TYR A 104 -13.39 13.05 17.27
N ALA A 105 -14.32 13.78 17.86
CA ALA A 105 -14.03 15.06 18.54
C ALA A 105 -13.07 14.85 19.74
N GLN A 106 -13.29 13.81 20.51
CA GLN A 106 -12.43 13.46 21.66
C GLN A 106 -11.07 12.93 21.22
N THR A 107 -11.03 12.19 20.12
CA THR A 107 -9.77 11.75 19.49
C THR A 107 -8.94 12.95 19.05
N LEU A 108 -9.52 13.90 18.31
CA LEU A 108 -8.85 15.14 17.89
C LEU A 108 -8.39 15.97 19.09
N SER A 109 -9.20 16.06 20.15
CA SER A 109 -8.80 16.77 21.39
C SER A 109 -7.59 16.13 22.07
N SER A 110 -7.51 14.79 22.07
CA SER A 110 -6.38 14.08 22.64
C SER A 110 -5.11 14.28 21.82
N LEU A 111 -5.21 14.27 20.49
CA LEU A 111 -4.12 14.57 19.55
C LEU A 111 -3.63 16.00 19.69
N ALA A 112 -4.56 16.98 19.75
CA ALA A 112 -4.24 18.39 19.92
C ALA A 112 -3.47 18.64 21.23
N LYS A 113 -3.87 17.96 22.31
CA LYS A 113 -3.18 18.03 23.60
C LYS A 113 -1.79 17.39 23.56
N HIS A 114 -1.64 16.25 22.89
CA HIS A 114 -0.38 15.52 22.80
C HIS A 114 0.66 16.29 21.96
N TYR A 115 0.28 16.77 20.79
CA TYR A 115 1.15 17.49 19.87
C TYR A 115 1.16 19.01 20.05
N ASN A 116 0.43 19.53 21.04
CA ASN A 116 0.37 20.94 21.39
C ASN A 116 -0.01 21.87 20.22
N PHE A 117 -1.11 21.57 19.53
CA PHE A 117 -1.69 22.41 18.50
C PHE A 117 -3.15 22.77 18.82
N SER A 118 -3.68 23.82 18.18
CA SER A 118 -5.06 24.28 18.40
C SER A 118 -6.03 23.66 17.39
N LEU A 119 -7.17 23.16 17.87
CA LEU A 119 -8.27 22.69 17.02
C LEU A 119 -8.98 23.82 16.24
N THR A 120 -8.82 25.08 16.70
CA THR A 120 -9.39 26.26 16.06
C THR A 120 -8.49 26.85 14.99
N GLU A 121 -7.26 26.33 14.84
CA GLU A 121 -6.33 26.79 13.83
C GLU A 121 -6.73 26.22 12.46
N GLN A 122 -6.62 27.08 11.40
CA GLN A 122 -6.90 26.65 10.04
C GLN A 122 -5.96 25.52 9.62
N TRP A 123 -6.49 24.51 8.91
CA TRP A 123 -5.73 23.35 8.43
C TRP A 123 -4.39 23.74 7.79
N ARG A 124 -4.41 24.73 6.89
CA ARG A 124 -3.21 25.23 6.18
C ARG A 124 -2.12 25.78 7.09
N LYS A 125 -2.43 26.16 8.33
CA LYS A 125 -1.50 26.71 9.31
C LYS A 125 -0.94 25.64 10.26
N ILE A 126 -1.59 24.48 10.33
CA ILE A 126 -1.10 23.34 11.11
C ILE A 126 0.22 22.86 10.49
N PRO A 127 1.28 22.62 11.27
CA PRO A 127 2.56 22.12 10.75
C PRO A 127 2.38 20.85 9.93
N LYS A 128 3.08 20.75 8.79
CA LYS A 128 2.94 19.62 7.86
C LYS A 128 3.09 18.26 8.53
N LYS A 129 4.06 18.12 9.45
CA LYS A 129 4.25 16.90 10.25
C LYS A 129 2.99 16.49 11.01
N ILE A 130 2.26 17.44 11.58
CA ILE A 130 1.02 17.15 12.33
C ILE A 130 -0.11 16.80 11.34
N GLN A 131 -0.18 17.49 10.18
CA GLN A 131 -1.13 17.12 9.14
C GLN A 131 -0.92 15.68 8.68
N ASP A 132 0.33 15.27 8.47
CA ASP A 132 0.68 13.92 8.05
C ASP A 132 0.30 12.88 9.12
N ILE A 133 0.55 13.18 10.40
CA ILE A 133 0.09 12.34 11.52
C ILE A 133 -1.44 12.22 11.54
N LEU A 134 -2.15 13.34 11.37
CA LEU A 134 -3.62 13.32 11.34
C LEU A 134 -4.17 12.49 10.18
N LEU A 135 -3.53 12.54 9.02
CA LEU A 135 -3.94 11.79 7.84
C LEU A 135 -3.53 10.32 7.87
N TYR A 136 -2.26 10.03 8.19
CA TYR A 136 -1.67 8.70 8.00
C TYR A 136 -1.38 7.95 9.30
N GLY A 137 -1.41 8.64 10.45
CA GLY A 137 -1.19 8.01 11.75
C GLY A 137 0.11 8.39 12.44
N SER A 138 0.27 7.85 13.67
CA SER A 138 1.43 8.14 14.53
C SER A 138 2.52 7.06 14.49
N ASP A 139 2.46 6.15 13.50
CA ASP A 139 3.33 4.97 13.41
C ASP A 139 3.40 4.20 14.74
N GLU A 140 4.58 4.09 15.34
CA GLU A 140 4.80 3.40 16.62
C GLU A 140 4.58 4.30 17.85
N GLU A 141 4.33 5.60 17.66
CA GLU A 141 4.16 6.53 18.78
C GLU A 141 2.82 6.32 19.49
N GLU A 142 2.86 5.92 20.77
CA GLU A 142 1.68 5.75 21.60
C GLU A 142 1.18 7.08 22.14
N ILE A 143 -0.08 7.36 21.92
CA ILE A 143 -0.77 8.57 22.34
C ILE A 143 -1.80 8.23 23.41
N LYS A 144 -1.88 9.04 24.45
CA LYS A 144 -2.90 8.89 25.50
C LYS A 144 -4.21 9.51 25.01
N PHE A 145 -5.17 8.67 24.68
CA PHE A 145 -6.54 9.07 24.37
C PHE A 145 -7.41 9.05 25.63
N THR A 146 -8.26 10.04 25.75
CA THR A 146 -9.24 10.14 26.83
C THR A 146 -10.63 10.26 26.22
N TYR A 147 -11.49 9.35 26.60
CA TYR A 147 -12.88 9.27 26.14
C TYR A 147 -13.82 9.46 27.32
N ASP A 148 -14.91 10.15 27.07
CA ASP A 148 -15.99 10.40 28.01
C ASP A 148 -17.31 10.03 27.33
N ASP A 149 -18.00 9.02 27.80
CA ASP A 149 -19.28 8.57 27.26
C ASP A 149 -20.48 9.20 27.98
N GLY A 150 -20.20 10.14 28.90
CA GLY A 150 -21.21 10.81 29.73
C GLY A 150 -21.48 10.11 31.07
N TYR A 151 -21.00 8.89 31.26
CA TYR A 151 -21.08 8.12 32.50
C TYR A 151 -19.72 7.93 33.14
N GLU A 152 -18.75 7.50 32.32
CA GLU A 152 -17.37 7.22 32.78
C GLU A 152 -16.35 7.87 31.87
N LYS A 153 -15.23 8.30 32.49
CA LYS A 153 -14.03 8.73 31.78
C LYS A 153 -12.99 7.64 31.83
N TYR A 154 -12.57 7.19 30.66
CA TYR A 154 -11.47 6.25 30.56
C TYR A 154 -10.35 6.77 29.68
N SER A 155 -9.14 6.33 29.94
CA SER A 155 -7.98 6.68 29.16
C SER A 155 -7.27 5.42 28.71
N THR A 156 -6.87 5.42 27.45
CA THR A 156 -6.06 4.34 26.88
C THR A 156 -4.84 4.91 26.17
N LYS A 157 -3.75 4.16 26.17
CA LYS A 157 -2.58 4.46 25.35
C LYS A 157 -2.58 3.53 24.16
N LYS A 158 -2.54 4.07 22.98
CA LYS A 158 -2.46 3.34 21.71
C LYS A 158 -1.86 4.23 20.63
N THR A 159 -1.41 3.62 19.55
CA THR A 159 -1.05 4.33 18.32
C THR A 159 -2.29 4.93 17.67
N PHE A 160 -2.08 6.01 16.94
CA PHE A 160 -3.15 6.63 16.16
C PHE A 160 -3.09 6.12 14.73
N GLU A 161 -4.18 5.56 14.26
CA GLU A 161 -4.28 4.93 12.93
C GLU A 161 -4.19 5.93 11.77
N GLY A 162 -4.64 7.18 11.98
CA GLY A 162 -4.81 8.15 10.90
C GLY A 162 -6.20 8.09 10.25
N VAL A 163 -6.60 9.20 9.64
CA VAL A 163 -7.93 9.31 9.02
C VAL A 163 -8.03 8.43 7.77
N ILE A 164 -6.99 8.43 6.93
CA ILE A 164 -6.96 7.69 5.67
C ILE A 164 -7.02 6.20 5.94
N ASN A 165 -6.09 5.67 6.75
CA ASN A 165 -6.04 4.26 7.11
C ASN A 165 -7.34 3.80 7.80
N ASN A 166 -7.94 4.67 8.64
CA ASN A 166 -9.24 4.39 9.26
C ASN A 166 -10.36 4.24 8.23
N LEU A 167 -10.41 5.11 7.22
CA LEU A 167 -11.42 5.03 6.16
C LEU A 167 -11.21 3.79 5.28
N GLU A 168 -9.98 3.49 4.89
CA GLU A 168 -9.64 2.31 4.09
C GLU A 168 -10.00 1.02 4.81
N ARG A 169 -9.59 0.88 6.09
CA ARG A 169 -9.96 -0.27 6.89
C ARG A 169 -11.49 -0.41 7.02
N ARG A 170 -12.19 0.68 7.32
CA ARG A 170 -13.66 0.66 7.44
C ARG A 170 -14.35 0.32 6.13
N TYR A 171 -13.80 0.73 5.00
CA TYR A 171 -14.31 0.36 3.68
C TYR A 171 -14.23 -1.15 3.44
N LEU A 172 -13.13 -1.76 3.85
CA LEU A 172 -12.91 -3.21 3.72
C LEU A 172 -13.74 -4.03 4.72
N GLU A 173 -13.86 -3.56 5.96
CA GLU A 173 -14.51 -4.30 7.06
C GLU A 173 -16.04 -4.17 7.08
N THR A 174 -16.61 -3.16 6.39
CA THR A 174 -18.05 -2.93 6.46
C THR A 174 -18.84 -3.86 5.55
N ASP A 175 -19.89 -4.49 6.09
CA ASP A 175 -20.88 -5.26 5.32
C ASP A 175 -22.01 -4.36 4.77
N SER A 176 -22.08 -3.10 5.19
CA SER A 176 -23.13 -2.17 4.80
C SER A 176 -22.79 -1.46 3.50
N GLU A 177 -23.55 -1.70 2.43
CA GLU A 177 -23.39 -1.01 1.13
C GLU A 177 -23.48 0.51 1.27
N TRP A 178 -24.42 1.02 2.08
CA TRP A 178 -24.56 2.45 2.32
C TRP A 178 -23.29 3.06 2.96
N LYS A 179 -22.70 2.40 3.94
CA LYS A 179 -21.43 2.88 4.54
C LYS A 179 -20.26 2.81 3.58
N ARG A 180 -20.24 1.79 2.73
CA ARG A 180 -19.22 1.66 1.70
C ARG A 180 -19.35 2.76 0.66
N GLU A 181 -20.57 3.09 0.24
CA GLU A 181 -20.86 4.20 -0.66
C GLU A 181 -20.51 5.57 -0.03
N GLU A 182 -20.79 5.76 1.27
CA GLU A 182 -20.38 6.95 2.00
C GLU A 182 -18.85 7.14 2.02
N ILE A 183 -18.08 6.08 2.20
CA ILE A 183 -16.61 6.15 2.22
C ILE A 183 -16.06 6.30 0.79
N SER A 184 -16.67 5.69 -0.22
CA SER A 184 -16.21 5.75 -1.61
C SER A 184 -16.17 7.18 -2.18
N GLN A 185 -16.95 8.11 -1.61
CA GLN A 185 -16.90 9.53 -1.99
C GLN A 185 -15.53 10.19 -1.70
N TYR A 186 -14.73 9.60 -0.83
CA TYR A 186 -13.40 10.08 -0.47
C TYR A 186 -12.28 9.30 -1.19
N GLN A 187 -12.64 8.41 -2.10
CA GLN A 187 -11.68 7.63 -2.89
C GLN A 187 -11.49 8.22 -4.28
N SER A 188 -10.26 8.14 -4.77
CA SER A 188 -9.91 8.43 -6.16
C SER A 188 -9.19 7.25 -6.78
N GLU A 189 -9.29 7.13 -8.11
CA GLU A 189 -8.57 6.13 -8.86
C GLU A 189 -7.11 6.56 -9.03
N SER A 190 -6.20 5.67 -8.69
CA SER A 190 -4.79 5.81 -8.98
C SER A 190 -4.30 4.62 -9.79
N ASN A 191 -3.35 4.83 -10.69
CA ASN A 191 -2.75 3.72 -11.40
C ASN A 191 -2.12 2.74 -10.40
N CYS A 192 -2.31 1.45 -10.63
CA CYS A 192 -1.65 0.43 -9.84
C CYS A 192 -0.13 0.64 -9.86
N GLU A 193 0.50 0.67 -8.70
CA GLU A 193 1.93 0.97 -8.58
C GLU A 193 2.80 -0.11 -9.22
N LYS A 194 2.37 -1.36 -9.20
CA LYS A 194 3.09 -2.49 -9.78
C LYS A 194 3.05 -2.45 -11.31
N CYS A 195 1.86 -2.49 -11.90
CA CYS A 195 1.72 -2.55 -13.36
C CYS A 195 1.61 -1.17 -14.03
N LYS A 196 1.58 -0.07 -13.26
CA LYS A 196 1.46 1.31 -13.77
C LYS A 196 0.31 1.53 -14.76
N GLY A 197 -0.79 0.80 -14.54
CA GLY A 197 -1.96 0.83 -15.40
C GLY A 197 -1.95 -0.18 -16.56
N MET A 198 -0.86 -0.93 -16.75
CA MET A 198 -0.72 -1.89 -17.85
C MET A 198 -1.56 -3.18 -17.67
N ARG A 199 -2.06 -3.45 -16.46
CA ARG A 199 -2.97 -4.53 -16.11
C ARG A 199 -2.38 -5.94 -16.13
N LEU A 200 -1.18 -6.10 -16.63
CA LEU A 200 -0.49 -7.38 -16.82
C LEU A 200 0.65 -7.53 -15.81
N LYS A 201 1.08 -8.76 -15.60
CA LYS A 201 2.32 -9.08 -14.91
C LYS A 201 3.54 -8.60 -15.70
N ASP A 202 4.66 -8.40 -15.03
CA ASP A 202 5.92 -7.96 -15.66
C ASP A 202 6.41 -8.95 -16.74
N GLU A 203 6.11 -10.26 -16.58
CA GLU A 203 6.47 -11.31 -17.54
C GLU A 203 5.70 -11.20 -18.86
N ALA A 204 4.59 -10.46 -18.88
CA ALA A 204 3.73 -10.29 -20.06
C ALA A 204 3.89 -8.91 -20.72
N LEU A 205 4.73 -8.05 -20.16
CA LEU A 205 5.05 -6.70 -20.65
C LEU A 205 6.42 -6.66 -21.31
#